data_af01f6c36820a34ecd1adcca9249da27
#
_entry.id   af01f6c36820a34ecd1adcca9249da27
#
_cell.length_a   1.000
_cell.length_b   1.000
_cell.length_c   1.000
_cell.angle_alpha   90.00
_cell.angle_beta   90.00
_cell.angle_gamma   90.00
#
_symmetry.space_group_name_H-M   'P 1'
#
loop_
_entity.id
_entity.type
_entity.pdbx_description
1 polymer ?
#
loop_
_entity_poly.entity_id
_entity_poly.type
_entity_poly.pdbx_seq_one_letter_code
_entity_poly.pdbx_strand_id
1 'polypeptide(L)'
;MKKRLFLLLLGCATMLGAQAQLSGAGYYRVKNVSTGRYMSLSDNHSRGVNFASTSADCGAMATSSIWEDISHDPGSVFYLDHISGESYNVVGQGTSLYGIIQYYIYLTPVGKYYKAWQQDSGQRIMLTDKKSSKAESYVTTTGTYSTWNITPINTSDNYIGVKPTVTVGDKHYAAVFAGYPYTLGAGMKAYYVTKVIEKEGVIIIKELTGTIPAKTPVLIECASTDVS
;
A
#
# COMPACT_ATOMS: atom_id res chain seq x y z
N MET A 1 17.10 -8.55 -60.91
CA MET A 1 15.87 -8.73 -60.16
C MET A 1 16.13 -9.60 -58.93
N LYS A 2 16.72 -9.07 -57.84
CA LYS A 2 16.92 -9.78 -56.54
C LYS A 2 17.08 -8.75 -55.42
N LYS A 3 16.07 -7.98 -55.08
CA LYS A 3 16.11 -7.04 -53.92
C LYS A 3 14.71 -6.67 -53.40
N ARG A 4 13.81 -7.61 -53.18
CA ARG A 4 12.50 -7.30 -52.56
C ARG A 4 11.95 -8.42 -51.69
N LEU A 5 12.80 -9.21 -51.01
CA LEU A 5 12.34 -10.29 -50.15
C LEU A 5 12.92 -10.18 -48.72
N PHE A 6 13.28 -9.01 -48.23
CA PHE A 6 13.90 -8.86 -46.90
C PHE A 6 13.16 -7.91 -45.98
N LEU A 7 11.96 -7.46 -46.33
CA LEU A 7 11.23 -6.47 -45.53
C LEU A 7 9.93 -6.98 -44.92
N LEU A 8 9.65 -8.28 -44.94
CA LEU A 8 8.40 -8.85 -44.40
C LEU A 8 8.60 -9.73 -43.16
N LEU A 9 9.81 -9.83 -42.63
CA LEU A 9 10.14 -10.63 -41.44
C LEU A 9 10.44 -9.79 -40.18
N LEU A 10 10.29 -8.46 -40.22
CA LEU A 10 10.53 -7.58 -39.09
C LEU A 10 9.24 -7.05 -38.45
N GLY A 11 8.07 -7.52 -38.86
CA GLY A 11 6.76 -7.06 -38.38
C GLY A 11 6.10 -7.95 -37.32
N CYS A 12 6.69 -9.09 -36.96
CA CYS A 12 6.18 -9.98 -35.89
C CYS A 12 6.99 -9.90 -34.58
N ALA A 13 7.74 -8.81 -34.37
CA ALA A 13 8.39 -8.56 -33.11
C ALA A 13 7.35 -8.10 -32.09
N THR A 14 6.75 -9.08 -31.41
CA THR A 14 6.46 -9.03 -29.99
C THR A 14 5.57 -7.87 -29.51
N MET A 15 4.29 -7.99 -29.73
CA MET A 15 3.36 -7.61 -28.67
C MET A 15 3.45 -8.68 -27.55
N LEU A 16 4.60 -8.85 -26.95
CA LEU A 16 4.73 -9.40 -25.62
C LEU A 16 4.12 -8.31 -24.73
N GLY A 17 2.80 -8.40 -24.50
CA GLY A 17 2.12 -7.54 -23.55
C GLY A 17 2.94 -7.60 -22.26
N ALA A 18 3.37 -6.44 -21.75
CA ALA A 18 4.07 -6.36 -20.49
C ALA A 18 3.17 -7.03 -19.44
N GLN A 19 3.53 -8.25 -19.04
CA GLN A 19 2.83 -8.93 -17.98
C GLN A 19 3.16 -8.19 -16.68
N ALA A 20 2.18 -8.05 -15.82
CA ALA A 20 2.41 -7.53 -14.49
C ALA A 20 3.42 -8.44 -13.79
N GLN A 21 4.51 -7.86 -13.36
CA GLN A 21 5.50 -8.55 -12.55
C GLN A 21 5.80 -7.65 -11.35
N LEU A 22 5.55 -8.18 -10.16
CA LEU A 22 6.00 -7.52 -8.95
C LEU A 22 7.53 -7.51 -8.94
N SER A 23 8.12 -6.39 -8.58
CA SER A 23 9.57 -6.18 -8.58
C SER A 23 10.33 -6.97 -7.48
N GLY A 24 9.69 -7.97 -6.88
CA GLY A 24 10.20 -8.79 -5.79
C GLY A 24 9.49 -8.52 -4.48
N ALA A 25 10.10 -8.95 -3.37
CA ALA A 25 9.62 -8.64 -2.03
C ALA A 25 9.65 -7.13 -1.78
N GLY A 26 8.57 -6.59 -1.22
CA GLY A 26 8.49 -5.14 -1.00
C GLY A 26 7.16 -4.69 -0.43
N TYR A 27 7.02 -3.37 -0.30
CA TYR A 27 5.83 -2.73 0.24
C TYR A 27 5.00 -2.11 -0.88
N TYR A 28 3.71 -2.41 -0.87
CA TYR A 28 2.82 -2.09 -1.97
C TYR A 28 1.48 -1.57 -1.47
N ARG A 29 0.80 -0.79 -2.29
CA ARG A 29 -0.63 -0.55 -2.20
C ARG A 29 -1.36 -1.33 -3.28
N VAL A 30 -2.59 -1.73 -2.95
CA VAL A 30 -3.46 -2.55 -3.81
C VAL A 30 -4.70 -1.74 -4.14
N LYS A 31 -4.86 -1.39 -5.42
CA LYS A 31 -5.96 -0.55 -5.92
C LYS A 31 -6.84 -1.36 -6.88
N ASN A 32 -8.14 -1.36 -6.66
CA ASN A 32 -9.06 -1.96 -7.61
C ASN A 32 -9.11 -1.14 -8.91
N VAL A 33 -8.92 -1.80 -10.05
CA VAL A 33 -8.83 -1.14 -11.36
C VAL A 33 -10.16 -0.49 -11.76
N SER A 34 -11.27 -1.16 -11.46
CA SER A 34 -12.61 -0.72 -11.91
C SER A 34 -13.23 0.33 -10.99
N THR A 35 -12.99 0.25 -9.70
CA THR A 35 -13.61 1.14 -8.70
C THR A 35 -12.69 2.29 -8.29
N GLY A 36 -11.40 2.18 -8.56
CA GLY A 36 -10.39 3.14 -8.11
C GLY A 36 -10.13 3.13 -6.61
N ARG A 37 -10.76 2.21 -5.85
CA ARG A 37 -10.60 2.14 -4.41
C ARG A 37 -9.35 1.36 -4.02
N TYR A 38 -8.65 1.86 -3.01
CA TYR A 38 -7.50 1.20 -2.41
C TYR A 38 -7.96 0.25 -1.30
N MET A 39 -7.31 -0.89 -1.21
CA MET A 39 -7.48 -1.84 -0.13
C MET A 39 -6.77 -1.33 1.12
N SER A 40 -7.41 -1.48 2.26
CA SER A 40 -6.85 -1.21 3.57
C SER A 40 -7.31 -2.26 4.57
N LEU A 41 -6.45 -2.60 5.52
CA LEU A 41 -6.79 -3.45 6.64
C LEU A 41 -7.48 -2.61 7.72
N SER A 42 -8.71 -2.96 8.08
CA SER A 42 -9.53 -2.27 9.07
C SER A 42 -9.68 -3.10 10.33
N ASP A 43 -9.72 -2.45 11.48
CA ASP A 43 -10.04 -3.10 12.77
C ASP A 43 -11.50 -3.55 12.90
N ASN A 44 -12.31 -3.29 11.88
CA ASN A 44 -13.74 -3.65 11.89
C ASN A 44 -13.97 -5.04 11.32
N HIS A 45 -14.10 -6.04 12.18
CA HIS A 45 -14.35 -7.45 11.80
C HIS A 45 -15.69 -7.71 11.13
N SER A 46 -16.65 -6.82 11.23
CA SER A 46 -18.01 -7.07 10.75
C SER A 46 -18.17 -6.87 9.24
N ARG A 47 -17.14 -6.41 8.54
CA ARG A 47 -17.22 -6.07 7.12
C ARG A 47 -16.05 -6.63 6.33
N GLY A 48 -16.36 -7.21 5.17
CA GLY A 48 -15.37 -7.68 4.21
C GLY A 48 -14.78 -9.05 4.51
N VAL A 49 -13.77 -9.41 3.76
CA VAL A 49 -13.01 -10.64 3.91
C VAL A 49 -12.02 -10.46 5.05
N ASN A 50 -12.01 -11.39 5.98
CA ASN A 50 -11.05 -11.39 7.06
C ASN A 50 -9.63 -11.68 6.54
N PHE A 51 -8.64 -11.01 7.12
CA PHE A 51 -7.24 -11.12 6.71
C PHE A 51 -6.43 -12.12 7.55
N ALA A 52 -7.06 -12.87 8.43
CA ALA A 52 -6.39 -13.92 9.22
C ALA A 52 -7.29 -15.13 9.41
N SER A 53 -6.69 -16.22 9.86
CA SER A 53 -7.34 -17.52 9.98
C SER A 53 -8.37 -17.64 11.10
N THR A 54 -8.39 -16.71 12.03
CA THR A 54 -9.35 -16.70 13.14
C THR A 54 -10.08 -15.37 13.21
N SER A 55 -11.39 -15.40 13.41
CA SER A 55 -12.23 -14.20 13.48
C SER A 55 -11.95 -13.32 14.70
N ALA A 56 -11.26 -13.83 15.71
CA ALA A 56 -10.96 -13.10 16.93
C ALA A 56 -9.75 -12.14 16.77
N ASP A 57 -8.83 -12.46 15.85
CA ASP A 57 -7.53 -11.80 15.76
C ASP A 57 -7.29 -11.13 14.39
N CYS A 58 -8.33 -10.96 13.56
CA CYS A 58 -8.18 -10.48 12.21
C CYS A 58 -8.86 -9.14 11.94
N GLY A 59 -8.15 -8.27 11.22
CA GLY A 59 -8.78 -7.13 10.57
C GLY A 59 -9.56 -7.55 9.34
N ALA A 60 -10.54 -6.76 8.95
CA ALA A 60 -11.26 -6.90 7.70
C ALA A 60 -10.63 -6.03 6.61
N MET A 61 -10.67 -6.50 5.36
CA MET A 61 -10.21 -5.70 4.22
C MET A 61 -11.30 -4.72 3.79
N ALA A 62 -11.11 -3.45 4.16
CA ALA A 62 -11.89 -2.33 3.66
C ALA A 62 -11.35 -1.84 2.31
N THR A 63 -12.12 -1.01 1.61
CA THR A 63 -11.69 -0.29 0.42
C THR A 63 -12.15 1.17 0.48
N SER A 64 -11.27 2.12 0.12
CA SER A 64 -11.59 3.55 0.03
C SER A 64 -10.96 4.18 -1.21
N SER A 65 -11.67 5.15 -1.81
CA SER A 65 -11.15 6.04 -2.85
C SER A 65 -10.74 7.41 -2.30
N ILE A 66 -10.90 7.64 -1.00
CA ILE A 66 -10.50 8.87 -0.33
C ILE A 66 -8.99 8.79 -0.09
N TRP A 67 -8.22 9.54 -0.89
CA TRP A 67 -6.76 9.48 -0.81
C TRP A 67 -6.22 9.95 0.54
N GLU A 68 -6.86 10.93 1.15
CA GLU A 68 -6.53 11.38 2.49
C GLU A 68 -6.52 10.23 3.49
N ASP A 69 -7.58 9.41 3.53
CA ASP A 69 -7.67 8.27 4.43
C ASP A 69 -6.62 7.19 4.13
N ILE A 70 -6.32 6.96 2.85
CA ILE A 70 -5.41 5.91 2.40
C ILE A 70 -3.94 6.30 2.57
N SER A 71 -3.60 7.56 2.29
CA SER A 71 -2.20 7.98 2.21
C SER A 71 -1.47 7.90 3.55
N HIS A 72 -2.15 8.21 4.65
CA HIS A 72 -1.56 8.17 6.00
C HIS A 72 -1.93 6.90 6.79
N ASP A 73 -2.77 6.01 6.24
CA ASP A 73 -3.16 4.76 6.90
C ASP A 73 -2.13 3.65 6.65
N PRO A 74 -1.39 3.19 7.68
CA PRO A 74 -0.46 2.06 7.53
C PRO A 74 -1.18 0.76 7.14
N GLY A 75 -2.48 0.61 7.45
CA GLY A 75 -3.30 -0.52 7.01
C GLY A 75 -3.47 -0.60 5.49
N SER A 76 -3.23 0.49 4.75
CA SER A 76 -3.24 0.52 3.29
C SER A 76 -1.95 -0.03 2.66
N VAL A 77 -0.92 -0.31 3.46
CA VAL A 77 0.37 -0.81 3.00
C VAL A 77 0.49 -2.30 3.30
N PHE A 78 0.87 -3.07 2.28
CA PHE A 78 1.06 -4.52 2.37
C PHE A 78 2.50 -4.87 1.97
N TYR A 79 3.17 -5.66 2.82
CA TYR A 79 4.38 -6.32 2.42
C TYR A 79 4.02 -7.59 1.65
N LEU A 80 4.49 -7.70 0.44
CA LEU A 80 4.33 -8.86 -0.41
C LEU A 80 5.67 -9.55 -0.58
N ASP A 81 5.70 -10.86 -0.36
CA ASP A 81 6.89 -11.68 -0.55
C ASP A 81 6.52 -12.92 -1.37
N HIS A 82 7.21 -13.12 -2.48
CA HIS A 82 6.94 -14.23 -3.38
C HIS A 82 7.46 -15.54 -2.79
N ILE A 83 6.59 -16.52 -2.68
CA ILE A 83 6.92 -17.86 -2.19
C ILE A 83 7.26 -18.78 -3.37
N SER A 84 6.29 -19.01 -4.25
CA SER A 84 6.46 -19.85 -5.44
C SER A 84 5.25 -19.70 -6.38
N GLY A 85 5.47 -19.75 -7.70
CA GLY A 85 4.41 -19.65 -8.69
C GLY A 85 3.57 -18.39 -8.51
N GLU A 86 2.29 -18.53 -8.20
CA GLU A 86 1.35 -17.43 -7.93
C GLU A 86 1.17 -17.15 -6.42
N SER A 87 1.89 -17.86 -5.56
CA SER A 87 1.74 -17.78 -4.10
C SER A 87 2.60 -16.68 -3.51
N TYR A 88 1.98 -15.82 -2.72
CA TYR A 88 2.62 -14.72 -2.00
C TYR A 88 2.26 -14.78 -0.52
N ASN A 89 3.25 -14.49 0.30
CA ASN A 89 3.05 -14.12 1.68
C ASN A 89 2.69 -12.64 1.74
N VAL A 90 1.57 -12.31 2.37
CA VAL A 90 1.06 -10.95 2.45
C VAL A 90 0.97 -10.56 3.91
N VAL A 91 1.61 -9.45 4.26
CA VAL A 91 1.64 -8.94 5.62
C VAL A 91 1.11 -7.52 5.63
N GLY A 92 -0.05 -7.30 6.23
CA GLY A 92 -0.61 -5.97 6.45
C GLY A 92 0.24 -5.20 7.45
N GLN A 93 0.54 -3.93 7.16
CA GLN A 93 1.47 -3.12 7.94
C GLN A 93 0.84 -2.37 9.11
N GLY A 94 -0.22 -2.84 9.60
CA GLY A 94 -0.68 -2.38 10.87
C GLY A 94 -2.14 -2.00 10.93
N THR A 95 -2.78 -2.65 11.87
CA THR A 95 -3.92 -2.10 12.57
C THR A 95 -3.48 -1.88 14.01
N SER A 96 -4.05 -0.90 14.67
CA SER A 96 -3.73 -0.58 16.06
C SER A 96 -4.06 -1.72 17.04
N LEU A 97 -5.05 -2.56 16.70
CA LEU A 97 -5.54 -3.66 17.52
C LEU A 97 -4.82 -4.99 17.29
N TYR A 98 -4.46 -5.28 16.04
CA TYR A 98 -4.02 -6.62 15.64
C TYR A 98 -2.56 -6.67 15.22
N GLY A 99 -1.89 -5.53 15.17
CA GLY A 99 -0.49 -5.45 14.76
C GLY A 99 -0.29 -5.89 13.31
N ILE A 100 0.78 -6.63 13.08
CA ILE A 100 1.12 -7.15 11.76
C ILE A 100 0.41 -8.48 11.55
N ILE A 101 -0.48 -8.55 10.57
CA ILE A 101 -1.23 -9.75 10.20
C ILE A 101 -0.66 -10.35 8.93
N GLN A 102 -0.32 -11.63 9.01
CA GLN A 102 0.25 -12.39 7.90
C GLN A 102 -0.80 -13.31 7.28
N TYR A 103 -0.85 -13.33 5.95
CA TYR A 103 -1.76 -14.17 5.19
C TYR A 103 -1.15 -14.62 3.87
N TYR A 104 -1.62 -15.77 3.35
CA TYR A 104 -1.23 -16.26 2.03
C TYR A 104 -2.29 -15.92 1.01
N ILE A 105 -1.91 -15.20 -0.03
CA ILE A 105 -2.74 -14.97 -1.21
C ILE A 105 -2.04 -15.47 -2.47
N TYR A 106 -2.85 -15.70 -3.50
CA TYR A 106 -2.38 -16.02 -4.83
C TYR A 106 -2.65 -14.84 -5.73
N LEU A 107 -1.66 -14.45 -6.52
CA LEU A 107 -1.74 -13.34 -7.46
C LEU A 107 -1.53 -13.87 -8.88
N THR A 108 -2.61 -13.95 -9.63
CA THR A 108 -2.57 -14.36 -11.05
C THR A 108 -2.41 -13.12 -11.93
N PRO A 109 -1.34 -12.99 -12.71
CA PRO A 109 -1.17 -11.87 -13.66
C PRO A 109 -2.28 -11.85 -14.72
N VAL A 110 -2.82 -10.66 -15.01
CA VAL A 110 -3.77 -10.40 -16.08
C VAL A 110 -3.35 -9.11 -16.80
N GLY A 111 -2.54 -9.24 -17.85
CA GLY A 111 -1.87 -8.11 -18.48
C GLY A 111 -0.94 -7.40 -17.49
N LYS A 112 -1.14 -6.10 -17.28
CA LYS A 112 -0.38 -5.31 -16.30
C LYS A 112 -0.97 -5.32 -14.88
N TYR A 113 -2.02 -6.09 -14.64
CA TYR A 113 -2.75 -6.17 -13.39
C TYR A 113 -2.75 -7.58 -12.81
N TYR A 114 -3.47 -7.77 -11.70
CA TYR A 114 -3.59 -9.06 -11.01
C TYR A 114 -5.04 -9.39 -10.67
N LYS A 115 -5.35 -10.68 -10.67
CA LYS A 115 -6.44 -11.23 -9.86
C LYS A 115 -5.85 -11.73 -8.55
N ALA A 116 -6.52 -11.43 -7.44
CA ALA A 116 -6.12 -11.89 -6.11
C ALA A 116 -7.09 -12.97 -5.62
N TRP A 117 -6.55 -13.99 -4.97
CA TRP A 117 -7.29 -15.14 -4.47
C TRP A 117 -6.82 -15.46 -3.05
N GLN A 118 -7.75 -15.87 -2.20
CA GLN A 118 -7.39 -16.49 -0.93
C GLN A 118 -7.68 -17.99 -0.97
N GLN A 119 -7.01 -18.76 -0.11
CA GLN A 119 -7.31 -20.15 0.14
C GLN A 119 -8.38 -20.22 1.22
N ASP A 120 -9.48 -20.91 0.93
CA ASP A 120 -10.51 -21.22 1.91
C ASP A 120 -10.98 -22.67 1.72
N SER A 121 -10.91 -23.48 2.78
CA SER A 121 -11.38 -24.86 2.81
C SER A 121 -10.92 -25.71 1.62
N GLY A 122 -9.67 -25.51 1.17
CA GLY A 122 -9.05 -26.21 0.05
C GLY A 122 -9.36 -25.61 -1.33
N GLN A 123 -10.17 -24.55 -1.41
CA GLN A 123 -10.51 -23.88 -2.66
C GLN A 123 -9.89 -22.49 -2.75
N ARG A 124 -9.58 -22.04 -3.98
CA ARG A 124 -9.19 -20.66 -4.24
C ARG A 124 -10.46 -19.82 -4.46
N ILE A 125 -10.65 -18.83 -3.62
CA ILE A 125 -11.78 -17.90 -3.70
C ILE A 125 -11.26 -16.53 -4.12
N MET A 126 -11.84 -15.96 -5.18
CA MET A 126 -11.40 -14.70 -5.77
C MET A 126 -11.76 -13.53 -4.85
N LEU A 127 -10.77 -12.66 -4.60
CA LEU A 127 -10.98 -11.41 -3.87
C LEU A 127 -11.47 -10.34 -4.84
N THR A 128 -12.60 -9.74 -4.50
CA THR A 128 -13.26 -8.71 -5.32
C THR A 128 -13.61 -7.51 -4.47
N ASP A 129 -13.62 -6.32 -5.07
CA ASP A 129 -14.22 -5.17 -4.40
C ASP A 129 -15.75 -5.26 -4.51
N LYS A 130 -16.45 -4.91 -3.43
CA LYS A 130 -17.91 -4.92 -3.44
C LYS A 130 -18.44 -3.88 -4.42
N LYS A 131 -19.45 -4.25 -5.21
CA LYS A 131 -20.17 -3.30 -6.06
C LYS A 131 -20.86 -2.25 -5.19
N SER A 132 -20.38 -1.01 -5.23
CA SER A 132 -20.90 0.11 -4.45
C SER A 132 -20.64 1.42 -5.20
N SER A 133 -21.58 2.34 -5.17
CA SER A 133 -21.42 3.72 -5.65
C SER A 133 -20.74 4.64 -4.62
N LYS A 134 -20.49 4.13 -3.40
CA LYS A 134 -19.85 4.91 -2.33
C LYS A 134 -18.35 4.97 -2.51
N ALA A 135 -17.73 6.03 -1.99
CA ALA A 135 -16.27 6.16 -1.94
C ALA A 135 -15.62 5.05 -1.13
N GLU A 136 -16.31 4.56 -0.10
CA GLU A 136 -15.86 3.47 0.77
C GLU A 136 -16.68 2.19 0.56
N SER A 137 -16.03 1.07 0.75
CA SER A 137 -16.63 -0.26 0.66
C SER A 137 -15.74 -1.28 1.36
N TYR A 138 -15.77 -2.54 0.92
CA TYR A 138 -14.93 -3.60 1.45
C TYR A 138 -14.66 -4.69 0.40
N VAL A 139 -13.62 -5.47 0.65
CA VAL A 139 -13.32 -6.66 -0.16
C VAL A 139 -14.31 -7.78 0.17
N THR A 140 -14.73 -8.51 -0.84
CA THR A 140 -15.67 -9.61 -0.75
C THR A 140 -15.26 -10.74 -1.70
N THR A 141 -15.88 -11.88 -1.59
CA THR A 141 -15.66 -13.03 -2.47
C THR A 141 -16.75 -13.21 -3.55
N THR A 142 -17.78 -12.37 -3.52
CA THR A 142 -18.97 -12.48 -4.39
C THR A 142 -19.17 -11.32 -5.35
N GLY A 143 -18.25 -10.36 -5.36
CA GLY A 143 -18.33 -9.18 -6.21
C GLY A 143 -17.86 -9.42 -7.65
N THR A 144 -18.00 -8.40 -8.50
CA THR A 144 -17.60 -8.45 -9.92
C THR A 144 -16.25 -7.76 -10.18
N TYR A 145 -15.82 -6.87 -9.31
CA TYR A 145 -14.61 -6.07 -9.48
C TYR A 145 -13.39 -6.82 -8.95
N SER A 146 -12.80 -7.67 -9.78
CA SER A 146 -11.79 -8.67 -9.38
C SER A 146 -10.36 -8.33 -9.83
N THR A 147 -10.15 -7.20 -10.49
CA THR A 147 -8.85 -6.83 -11.04
C THR A 147 -8.19 -5.76 -10.19
N TRP A 148 -6.95 -6.01 -9.79
CA TRP A 148 -6.18 -5.19 -8.87
C TRP A 148 -4.90 -4.69 -9.50
N ASN A 149 -4.59 -3.42 -9.29
CA ASN A 149 -3.31 -2.81 -9.57
C ASN A 149 -2.48 -2.84 -8.28
N ILE A 150 -1.29 -3.41 -8.34
CA ILE A 150 -0.37 -3.51 -7.19
C ILE A 150 0.83 -2.65 -7.51
N THR A 151 0.99 -1.54 -6.78
CA THR A 151 2.04 -0.56 -7.00
C THR A 151 2.94 -0.41 -5.78
N PRO A 152 4.27 -0.38 -5.96
CA PRO A 152 5.17 -0.14 -4.84
C PRO A 152 4.88 1.24 -4.21
N ILE A 153 5.05 1.37 -2.90
CA ILE A 153 5.13 2.68 -2.26
C ILE A 153 6.46 3.35 -2.64
N ASN A 154 6.62 4.63 -2.33
CA ASN A 154 7.77 5.46 -2.68
C ASN A 154 7.85 5.88 -4.16
N THR A 155 6.71 5.95 -4.83
CA THR A 155 6.56 6.66 -6.10
C THR A 155 5.91 8.03 -5.87
N SER A 156 6.01 8.93 -6.84
CA SER A 156 5.47 10.30 -6.72
C SER A 156 3.96 10.36 -6.46
N ASP A 157 3.24 9.35 -6.90
CA ASP A 157 1.78 9.20 -6.79
C ASP A 157 1.35 8.11 -5.78
N ASN A 158 2.30 7.49 -5.08
CA ASN A 158 2.07 6.44 -4.10
C ASN A 158 2.99 6.61 -2.89
N TYR A 159 2.88 7.75 -2.24
CA TYR A 159 3.66 8.17 -1.08
C TYR A 159 2.93 7.89 0.24
N ILE A 160 3.61 8.10 1.35
CA ILE A 160 3.00 8.10 2.69
C ILE A 160 2.63 9.55 3.05
N GLY A 161 1.35 9.79 3.21
CA GLY A 161 0.80 11.03 3.72
C GLY A 161 0.95 11.13 5.24
N VAL A 162 0.91 12.34 5.74
CA VAL A 162 1.04 12.62 7.17
C VAL A 162 -0.06 13.58 7.60
N LYS A 163 -0.77 13.23 8.68
CA LYS A 163 -1.76 14.09 9.30
C LYS A 163 -1.14 14.80 10.51
N PRO A 164 -0.98 16.13 10.47
CA PRO A 164 -0.42 16.88 11.59
C PRO A 164 -1.29 16.76 12.84
N THR A 165 -0.65 16.65 13.99
CA THR A 165 -1.31 16.56 15.31
C THR A 165 -0.97 17.70 16.24
N VAL A 166 0.07 18.48 15.90
CA VAL A 166 0.57 19.60 16.72
C VAL A 166 0.87 20.80 15.83
N THR A 167 0.52 21.99 16.28
CA THR A 167 0.88 23.26 15.64
C THR A 167 1.73 24.10 16.59
N VAL A 168 2.86 24.60 16.10
CA VAL A 168 3.77 25.50 16.83
C VAL A 168 4.05 26.71 15.94
N GLY A 169 3.52 27.86 16.31
CA GLY A 169 3.55 29.04 15.46
C GLY A 169 2.78 28.82 14.16
N ASP A 170 3.44 28.96 13.04
CA ASP A 170 2.94 28.75 11.68
C ASP A 170 3.26 27.36 11.11
N LYS A 171 3.82 26.48 11.94
CA LYS A 171 4.27 25.16 11.51
C LYS A 171 3.43 24.05 12.12
N HIS A 172 3.24 23.01 11.32
CA HIS A 172 2.41 21.85 11.67
C HIS A 172 3.27 20.60 11.72
N TYR A 173 3.10 19.79 12.77
CA TYR A 173 3.95 18.63 13.03
C TYR A 173 3.16 17.37 13.32
N ALA A 174 3.74 16.23 12.97
CA ALA A 174 3.31 14.91 13.42
C ALA A 174 4.51 14.06 13.84
N ALA A 175 4.34 13.25 14.89
CA ALA A 175 5.27 12.18 15.20
C ALA A 175 4.87 10.94 14.41
N VAL A 176 5.81 10.38 13.64
CA VAL A 176 5.55 9.20 12.78
C VAL A 176 6.56 8.12 13.08
N PHE A 177 6.04 6.89 13.19
CA PHE A 177 6.84 5.67 13.28
C PHE A 177 6.20 4.62 12.38
N ALA A 178 6.93 4.17 11.35
CA ALA A 178 6.48 3.14 10.43
C ALA A 178 7.39 1.91 10.47
N GLY A 179 6.82 0.72 10.37
CA GLY A 179 7.53 -0.55 10.29
C GLY A 179 8.23 -0.81 8.95
N TYR A 180 8.06 0.09 7.98
CA TYR A 180 8.57 0.00 6.62
C TYR A 180 9.25 1.31 6.19
N PRO A 181 10.18 1.28 5.21
CA PRO A 181 10.78 2.48 4.67
C PRO A 181 9.77 3.23 3.80
N TYR A 182 9.82 4.56 3.83
CA TYR A 182 8.91 5.40 3.04
C TYR A 182 9.54 6.72 2.65
N THR A 183 8.97 7.36 1.62
CA THR A 183 9.33 8.70 1.16
C THR A 183 8.16 9.63 1.43
N LEU A 184 8.45 10.83 1.91
CA LEU A 184 7.45 11.87 2.15
C LEU A 184 6.97 12.49 0.83
N GLY A 185 5.75 12.97 0.84
CA GLY A 185 5.22 13.83 -0.22
C GLY A 185 5.92 15.20 -0.28
N ALA A 186 5.59 15.97 -1.30
CA ALA A 186 6.15 17.29 -1.47
C ALA A 186 5.75 18.23 -0.32
N GLY A 187 6.67 19.13 0.08
CA GLY A 187 6.41 20.13 1.11
C GLY A 187 6.55 19.64 2.55
N MET A 188 6.89 18.38 2.77
CA MET A 188 7.18 17.83 4.09
C MET A 188 8.67 17.69 4.35
N LYS A 189 9.05 17.81 5.64
CA LYS A 189 10.42 17.57 6.11
C LYS A 189 10.40 16.62 7.29
N ALA A 190 11.31 15.66 7.31
CA ALA A 190 11.50 14.75 8.42
C ALA A 190 12.68 15.16 9.30
N TYR A 191 12.51 15.01 10.59
CA TYR A 191 13.58 15.26 11.57
C TYR A 191 13.67 14.09 12.54
N TYR A 192 14.86 13.69 12.92
CA TYR A 192 15.06 12.78 14.04
C TYR A 192 15.67 13.49 15.24
N VAL A 193 15.34 13.03 16.43
CA VAL A 193 15.85 13.61 17.68
C VAL A 193 17.28 13.11 17.92
N THR A 194 18.22 14.03 18.04
CA THR A 194 19.62 13.73 18.34
C THR A 194 19.95 13.87 19.81
N LYS A 195 19.21 14.74 20.54
CA LYS A 195 19.44 15.00 21.97
C LYS A 195 18.17 15.56 22.62
N VAL A 196 17.95 15.16 23.86
CA VAL A 196 16.93 15.73 24.73
C VAL A 196 17.67 16.40 25.92
N ILE A 197 17.35 17.67 26.20
CA ILE A 197 17.86 18.42 27.33
C ILE A 197 16.69 18.65 28.30
N GLU A 198 16.40 17.66 29.12
CA GLU A 198 15.21 17.63 29.98
C GLU A 198 15.09 18.84 30.89
N LYS A 199 16.22 19.29 31.50
CA LYS A 199 16.24 20.45 32.41
C LYS A 199 15.83 21.76 31.74
N GLU A 200 15.99 21.87 30.44
CA GLU A 200 15.68 23.04 29.64
C GLU A 200 14.38 22.89 28.83
N GLY A 201 13.79 21.70 28.83
CA GLY A 201 12.63 21.37 27.99
C GLY A 201 12.92 21.47 26.49
N VAL A 202 14.16 21.23 26.07
CA VAL A 202 14.63 21.42 24.68
C VAL A 202 14.95 20.06 24.06
N ILE A 203 14.56 19.90 22.78
CA ILE A 203 15.03 18.82 21.92
C ILE A 203 15.89 19.38 20.79
N ILE A 204 16.96 18.67 20.49
CA ILE A 204 17.79 18.96 19.31
C ILE A 204 17.45 17.94 18.23
N ILE A 205 17.01 18.45 17.08
CA ILE A 205 16.59 17.65 15.94
C ILE A 205 17.56 17.86 14.77
N LYS A 206 17.66 16.85 13.90
CA LYS A 206 18.41 16.93 12.65
C LYS A 206 17.54 16.47 11.50
N GLU A 207 17.56 17.19 10.40
CA GLU A 207 16.81 16.86 9.19
C GLU A 207 17.30 15.53 8.59
N LEU A 208 16.35 14.70 8.19
CA LEU A 208 16.55 13.44 7.48
C LEU A 208 16.03 13.62 6.06
N THR A 209 16.90 13.49 5.08
CA THR A 209 16.55 13.64 3.66
C THR A 209 16.47 12.29 2.95
N GLY A 210 15.63 12.22 1.92
CA GLY A 210 15.44 10.99 1.12
C GLY A 210 14.47 10.01 1.75
N THR A 211 14.74 8.73 1.60
CA THR A 211 13.91 7.66 2.17
C THR A 211 14.11 7.56 3.68
N ILE A 212 13.03 7.62 4.43
CA ILE A 212 13.03 7.37 5.87
C ILE A 212 13.13 5.86 6.09
N PRO A 213 14.15 5.37 6.81
CA PRO A 213 14.30 3.95 7.06
C PRO A 213 13.17 3.39 7.92
N ALA A 214 12.85 2.10 7.74
CA ALA A 214 11.91 1.39 8.60
C ALA A 214 12.31 1.52 10.08
N LYS A 215 11.32 1.58 10.96
CA LYS A 215 11.48 1.63 12.43
C LYS A 215 12.26 2.86 12.92
N THR A 216 12.23 3.93 12.15
CA THR A 216 12.86 5.22 12.53
C THR A 216 11.78 6.17 13.02
N PRO A 217 11.74 6.53 14.32
CA PRO A 217 10.83 7.54 14.81
C PRO A 217 11.27 8.92 14.32
N VAL A 218 10.36 9.66 13.70
CA VAL A 218 10.62 10.99 13.16
C VAL A 218 9.53 11.97 13.56
N LEU A 219 9.92 13.24 13.66
CA LEU A 219 9.02 14.37 13.68
C LEU A 219 8.92 14.91 12.25
N ILE A 220 7.73 14.99 11.72
CA ILE A 220 7.49 15.50 10.36
C ILE A 220 6.87 16.89 10.46
N GLU A 221 7.53 17.86 9.81
CA GLU A 221 7.00 19.19 9.57
C GLU A 221 6.19 19.17 8.28
N CYS A 222 4.94 19.58 8.35
CA CYS A 222 4.00 19.62 7.23
C CYS A 222 3.74 21.06 6.81
N ALA A 223 3.47 21.28 5.53
CA ALA A 223 3.21 22.60 4.97
C ALA A 223 1.85 23.18 5.37
N SER A 224 0.90 22.32 5.72
CA SER A 224 -0.46 22.70 6.11
C SER A 224 -1.01 21.76 7.18
N THR A 225 -2.23 22.02 7.64
CA THR A 225 -2.98 21.12 8.53
C THR A 225 -3.63 19.95 7.80
N ASP A 226 -3.69 20.01 6.48
CA ASP A 226 -4.26 18.95 5.65
C ASP A 226 -3.27 17.79 5.50
N VAL A 227 -3.81 16.60 5.26
CA VAL A 227 -3.00 15.43 4.96
C VAL A 227 -2.33 15.61 3.60
N SER A 228 -1.03 15.56 3.60
CA SER A 228 -0.21 15.71 2.38
C SER A 228 0.35 14.38 1.94
#